data_be0d04822903e60e17f76d946f043bb7
#
_entry.id   be0d04822903e60e17f76d946f043bb7
#
_cell.length_a   1.000
_cell.length_b   1.000
_cell.length_c   1.000
_cell.angle_alpha   90.00
_cell.angle_beta   90.00
_cell.angle_gamma   90.00
#
_symmetry.space_group_name_H-M   'P 1'
#
loop_
_entity.id
_entity.type
_entity.pdbx_description
1 polymer ?
#
loop_
_entity_poly.entity_id
_entity_poly.type
_entity_poly.pdbx_seq_one_letter_code
_entity_poly.pdbx_strand_id
1 'polypeptide(L)'
;MKKIYYSVLFLSLPFFANSQNISFYAEDLNFFLNEKSFEVDGLYYFRNNTDREIKLMLFYPFPDIAKYGNIDFIKIHIQGDTTSMLATQSAKGSLFKVKIPARGEIAYRINYRQKCKSNQAKYIITTTQQWNKPFELANYSLTFPESIIIDSISITPDSVFNLEGKHHYLWMRKNFMPMVDFEIEFSNNK
;
A
#
# COMPACT_ATOMS: atom_id res chain seq x y z
N MET A 1 -26.70 -8.60 -40.62
CA MET A 1 -25.43 -8.11 -40.07
C MET A 1 -25.18 -8.80 -38.72
N LYS A 2 -24.26 -9.79 -38.68
CA LYS A 2 -23.92 -10.53 -37.46
C LYS A 2 -22.90 -9.72 -36.68
N LYS A 3 -23.22 -9.30 -35.45
CA LYS A 3 -22.27 -8.68 -34.52
C LYS A 3 -21.41 -9.77 -33.93
N ILE A 4 -20.10 -9.73 -34.23
CA ILE A 4 -19.10 -10.60 -33.65
C ILE A 4 -18.67 -9.95 -32.32
N TYR A 5 -19.00 -10.59 -31.19
CA TYR A 5 -18.51 -10.21 -29.86
C TYR A 5 -17.14 -10.85 -29.69
N TYR A 6 -16.08 -10.04 -29.68
CA TYR A 6 -14.77 -10.48 -29.22
C TYR A 6 -14.78 -10.59 -27.69
N SER A 7 -14.86 -11.82 -27.20
CA SER A 7 -14.62 -12.13 -25.80
C SER A 7 -13.11 -12.00 -25.58
N VAL A 8 -12.68 -10.94 -24.90
CA VAL A 8 -11.30 -10.81 -24.42
C VAL A 8 -11.15 -11.76 -23.25
N LEU A 9 -10.59 -12.93 -23.52
CA LEU A 9 -10.19 -13.89 -22.51
C LEU A 9 -9.00 -13.29 -21.75
N PHE A 10 -9.24 -12.74 -20.56
CA PHE A 10 -8.19 -12.40 -19.62
C PHE A 10 -7.52 -13.71 -19.20
N LEU A 11 -6.37 -14.01 -19.79
CA LEU A 11 -5.50 -15.06 -19.29
C LEU A 11 -4.97 -14.60 -17.92
N SER A 12 -5.66 -14.97 -16.86
CA SER A 12 -5.14 -14.93 -15.50
C SER A 12 -4.06 -16.00 -15.44
N LEU A 13 -2.81 -15.59 -15.62
CA LEU A 13 -1.66 -16.46 -15.33
C LEU A 13 -1.77 -16.92 -13.88
N PRO A 14 -1.62 -18.23 -13.61
CA PRO A 14 -1.74 -18.74 -12.25
C PRO A 14 -0.50 -18.36 -11.44
N PHE A 15 -0.55 -17.23 -10.75
CA PHE A 15 0.41 -16.86 -9.70
C PHE A 15 0.24 -17.72 -8.42
N PHE A 16 -0.67 -18.70 -8.45
CA PHE A 16 -1.09 -19.46 -7.28
C PHE A 16 -0.09 -20.46 -6.70
N ALA A 17 1.04 -20.73 -7.37
CA ALA A 17 1.97 -21.77 -6.91
C ALA A 17 2.93 -21.34 -5.77
N ASN A 18 3.04 -20.03 -5.47
CA ASN A 18 4.04 -19.54 -4.50
C ASN A 18 3.46 -19.04 -3.16
N SER A 19 2.15 -18.89 -3.02
CA SER A 19 1.53 -18.33 -1.80
C SER A 19 1.69 -19.19 -0.54
N GLN A 20 1.98 -20.49 -0.69
CA GLN A 20 2.29 -21.38 0.46
C GLN A 20 3.72 -21.20 0.99
N ASN A 21 4.64 -20.78 0.14
CA ASN A 21 6.06 -20.73 0.42
C ASN A 21 6.53 -19.34 0.94
N ILE A 22 5.81 -18.29 0.59
CA ILE A 22 6.10 -16.93 1.01
C ILE A 22 4.86 -16.38 1.72
N SER A 23 5.08 -15.64 2.79
CA SER A 23 4.03 -14.89 3.48
C SER A 23 4.36 -13.41 3.45
N PHE A 24 3.44 -12.58 2.97
CA PHE A 24 3.38 -11.17 3.30
C PHE A 24 2.59 -11.09 4.61
N TYR A 25 3.30 -11.02 5.74
CA TYR A 25 2.69 -11.34 7.03
C TYR A 25 2.41 -10.13 7.91
N ALA A 26 3.06 -8.99 7.64
CA ALA A 26 2.83 -7.77 8.38
C ALA A 26 3.15 -6.53 7.55
N GLU A 27 2.54 -5.40 7.93
CA GLU A 27 2.88 -4.08 7.39
C GLU A 27 2.73 -2.99 8.46
N ASP A 28 3.61 -1.97 8.37
CA ASP A 28 3.51 -0.75 9.15
C ASP A 28 3.45 0.43 8.18
N LEU A 29 2.36 1.19 8.21
CA LEU A 29 2.10 2.28 7.27
C LEU A 29 1.93 3.61 8.01
N ASN A 30 2.74 4.58 7.65
CA ASN A 30 2.59 5.95 8.10
C ASN A 30 2.09 6.80 6.93
N PHE A 31 0.89 7.33 7.08
CA PHE A 31 0.25 8.23 6.15
C PHE A 31 0.40 9.68 6.63
N PHE A 32 0.77 10.56 5.71
CA PHE A 32 0.85 11.99 5.96
C PHE A 32 -0.03 12.72 4.95
N LEU A 33 -1.09 13.37 5.43
CA LEU A 33 -2.00 14.13 4.59
C LEU A 33 -1.74 15.62 4.76
N ASN A 34 -1.58 16.29 3.63
CA ASN A 34 -1.52 17.74 3.50
C ASN A 34 -2.59 18.19 2.49
N GLU A 35 -2.84 19.49 2.40
CA GLU A 35 -3.86 20.04 1.49
C GLU A 35 -3.68 19.59 0.02
N LYS A 36 -2.45 19.34 -0.41
CA LYS A 36 -2.09 19.05 -1.81
C LYS A 36 -1.43 17.70 -2.03
N SER A 37 -1.11 16.98 -0.96
CA SER A 37 -0.37 15.72 -1.07
C SER A 37 -0.78 14.71 -0.01
N PHE A 38 -0.71 13.45 -0.40
CA PHE A 38 -0.81 12.31 0.47
C PHE A 38 0.47 11.49 0.33
N GLU A 39 1.19 11.33 1.43
CA GLU A 39 2.45 10.61 1.46
C GLU A 39 2.29 9.31 2.23
N VAL A 40 2.97 8.28 1.77
CA VAL A 40 3.00 6.97 2.41
C VAL A 40 4.44 6.59 2.67
N ASP A 41 4.73 6.23 3.91
CA ASP A 41 5.97 5.62 4.34
C ASP A 41 5.63 4.25 4.92
N GLY A 42 5.85 3.19 4.14
CA GLY A 42 5.43 1.84 4.46
C GLY A 42 6.59 0.88 4.64
N LEU A 43 6.50 0.01 5.65
CA LEU A 43 7.32 -1.19 5.83
C LEU A 43 6.47 -2.42 5.54
N TYR A 44 6.98 -3.31 4.69
CA TYR A 44 6.29 -4.48 4.16
C TYR A 44 7.12 -5.71 4.48
N TYR A 45 6.61 -6.60 5.34
CA TYR A 45 7.35 -7.72 5.93
C TYR A 45 7.01 -9.03 5.24
N PHE A 46 8.03 -9.68 4.70
CA PHE A 46 7.92 -10.96 4.00
C PHE A 46 8.70 -12.04 4.71
N ARG A 47 8.13 -13.25 4.76
CA ARG A 47 8.74 -14.46 5.32
C ARG A 47 8.81 -15.54 4.24
N ASN A 48 9.97 -16.18 4.10
CA ASN A 48 10.17 -17.34 3.24
C ASN A 48 10.25 -18.60 4.10
N ASN A 49 9.28 -19.51 3.90
CA ASN A 49 9.20 -20.76 4.65
C ASN A 49 9.95 -21.93 3.99
N THR A 50 10.73 -21.68 2.93
CA THR A 50 11.47 -22.72 2.19
C THR A 50 12.97 -22.69 2.49
N ASP A 51 13.66 -23.80 2.16
CA ASP A 51 15.11 -23.95 2.37
C ASP A 51 15.97 -23.29 1.28
N ARG A 52 15.38 -22.51 0.39
CA ARG A 52 16.09 -21.81 -0.70
C ARG A 52 15.71 -20.34 -0.78
N GLU A 53 16.63 -19.49 -1.22
CA GLU A 53 16.32 -18.10 -1.55
C GLU A 53 15.22 -18.03 -2.61
N ILE A 54 14.25 -17.15 -2.42
CA ILE A 54 13.20 -16.88 -3.40
C ILE A 54 13.41 -15.49 -4.00
N LYS A 55 13.34 -15.44 -5.34
CA LYS A 55 13.37 -14.20 -6.13
C LYS A 55 12.06 -14.07 -6.87
N LEU A 56 11.36 -12.94 -6.69
CA LEU A 56 10.11 -12.68 -7.40
C LEU A 56 9.99 -11.20 -7.77
N MET A 57 9.08 -10.92 -8.69
CA MET A 57 8.67 -9.57 -9.03
C MET A 57 7.46 -9.21 -8.18
N LEU A 58 7.53 -8.11 -7.44
CA LEU A 58 6.39 -7.52 -6.73
C LEU A 58 5.83 -6.35 -7.53
N PHE A 59 4.51 -6.31 -7.63
CA PHE A 59 3.79 -5.18 -8.18
C PHE A 59 3.15 -4.39 -7.02
N TYR A 60 3.54 -3.14 -6.90
CA TYR A 60 3.00 -2.18 -5.94
C TYR A 60 2.01 -1.28 -6.66
N PRO A 61 0.69 -1.45 -6.46
CA PRO A 61 -0.31 -0.72 -7.22
C PRO A 61 -0.46 0.73 -6.74
N PHE A 62 -0.77 1.60 -7.69
CA PHE A 62 -1.20 2.96 -7.40
C PHE A 62 -2.71 3.09 -7.57
N PRO A 63 -3.37 3.94 -6.78
CA PRO A 63 -4.76 4.31 -7.02
C PRO A 63 -4.93 4.94 -8.40
N ASP A 64 -6.18 4.98 -8.89
CA ASP A 64 -6.48 5.65 -10.16
C ASP A 64 -6.00 7.11 -10.14
N ILE A 65 -4.95 7.39 -10.91
CA ILE A 65 -4.33 8.72 -10.97
C ILE A 65 -5.27 9.79 -11.56
N ALA A 66 -6.26 9.39 -12.38
CA ALA A 66 -7.24 10.32 -12.90
C ALA A 66 -8.17 10.86 -11.81
N LYS A 67 -8.50 10.00 -10.83
CA LYS A 67 -9.34 10.35 -9.68
C LYS A 67 -8.53 10.98 -8.54
N TYR A 68 -7.46 10.31 -8.10
CA TYR A 68 -6.75 10.63 -6.85
C TYR A 68 -5.52 11.51 -7.04
N GLY A 69 -5.01 11.64 -8.28
CA GLY A 69 -3.84 12.44 -8.64
C GLY A 69 -2.57 11.62 -8.90
N ASN A 70 -1.59 12.27 -9.48
CA ASN A 70 -0.35 11.63 -9.93
C ASN A 70 0.58 11.30 -8.76
N ILE A 71 1.31 10.18 -8.92
CA ILE A 71 2.46 9.88 -8.07
C ILE A 71 3.64 10.67 -8.61
N ASP A 72 4.18 11.58 -7.82
CA ASP A 72 5.32 12.42 -8.20
C ASP A 72 6.66 11.94 -7.63
N PHE A 73 6.62 10.95 -6.74
CA PHE A 73 7.80 10.38 -6.11
C PHE A 73 7.50 8.96 -5.60
N ILE A 74 8.41 8.03 -5.87
CA ILE A 74 8.47 6.71 -5.20
C ILE A 74 9.91 6.29 -5.00
N LYS A 75 10.22 5.78 -3.82
CA LYS A 75 11.51 5.20 -3.45
C LYS A 75 11.29 3.85 -2.77
N ILE A 76 12.06 2.84 -3.17
CA ILE A 76 11.97 1.47 -2.65
C ILE A 76 13.36 1.05 -2.20
N HIS A 77 13.50 0.52 -1.00
CA HIS A 77 14.76 -0.01 -0.48
C HIS A 77 14.52 -1.11 0.56
N ILE A 78 15.55 -1.90 0.84
CA ILE A 78 15.51 -2.86 1.95
C ILE A 78 15.62 -2.07 3.25
N GLN A 79 14.85 -2.45 4.26
CA GLN A 79 14.94 -1.82 5.58
C GLN A 79 16.39 -1.87 6.11
N GLY A 80 16.89 -0.71 6.55
CA GLY A 80 18.28 -0.56 7.00
C GLY A 80 19.29 -0.25 5.87
N ASP A 81 18.88 -0.34 4.60
CA ASP A 81 19.68 0.09 3.45
C ASP A 81 19.16 1.44 2.94
N THR A 82 20.06 2.31 2.51
CA THR A 82 19.72 3.61 1.90
C THR A 82 19.71 3.57 0.38
N THR A 83 20.21 2.48 -0.22
CA THR A 83 20.31 2.31 -1.67
C THR A 83 18.92 2.07 -2.26
N SER A 84 18.49 2.94 -3.17
CA SER A 84 17.22 2.77 -3.86
C SER A 84 17.29 1.61 -4.83
N MET A 85 16.27 0.76 -4.81
CA MET A 85 16.13 -0.37 -5.73
C MET A 85 15.63 0.11 -7.10
N LEU A 86 16.04 -0.60 -8.14
CA LEU A 86 15.50 -0.37 -9.48
C LEU A 86 14.06 -0.86 -9.56
N ALA A 87 13.19 0.00 -10.07
CA ALA A 87 11.78 -0.30 -10.28
C ALA A 87 11.30 0.27 -11.62
N THR A 88 10.39 -0.46 -12.26
CA THR A 88 9.70 0.01 -13.47
C THR A 88 8.37 0.60 -13.08
N GLN A 89 8.18 1.89 -13.35
CA GLN A 89 6.95 2.61 -13.02
C GLN A 89 6.00 2.69 -14.21
N SER A 90 4.72 2.66 -13.90
CA SER A 90 3.60 2.94 -14.81
C SER A 90 2.53 3.75 -14.07
N ALA A 91 1.51 4.20 -14.80
CA ALA A 91 0.34 4.86 -14.18
C ALA A 91 -0.43 3.95 -13.21
N LYS A 92 -0.26 2.62 -13.31
CA LYS A 92 -0.98 1.63 -12.50
C LYS A 92 -0.20 1.17 -11.28
N GLY A 93 1.10 1.40 -11.23
CA GLY A 93 1.94 0.93 -10.12
C GLY A 93 3.40 0.82 -10.49
N SER A 94 4.18 0.29 -9.56
CA SER A 94 5.61 0.07 -9.66
C SER A 94 5.94 -1.41 -9.55
N LEU A 95 6.77 -1.93 -10.46
CA LEU A 95 7.22 -3.31 -10.51
C LEU A 95 8.70 -3.38 -10.13
N PHE A 96 9.06 -4.18 -9.15
CA PHE A 96 10.43 -4.32 -8.68
C PHE A 96 10.74 -5.76 -8.24
N LYS A 97 12.03 -6.10 -8.27
CA LYS A 97 12.50 -7.43 -7.91
C LYS A 97 12.84 -7.51 -6.44
N VAL A 98 12.28 -8.49 -5.75
CA VAL A 98 12.61 -8.80 -4.35
C VAL A 98 13.35 -10.12 -4.24
N LYS A 99 14.15 -10.24 -3.17
CA LYS A 99 14.88 -11.46 -2.79
C LYS A 99 14.57 -11.72 -1.33
N ILE A 100 14.12 -12.93 -1.02
CA ILE A 100 13.77 -13.32 0.35
C ILE A 100 14.68 -14.50 0.72
N PRO A 101 15.53 -14.39 1.76
CA PRO A 101 16.46 -15.44 2.12
C PRO A 101 15.77 -16.76 2.45
N ALA A 102 16.48 -17.87 2.33
CA ALA A 102 16.00 -19.17 2.77
C ALA A 102 15.67 -19.14 4.28
N ARG A 103 14.50 -19.65 4.68
CA ARG A 103 14.03 -19.67 6.08
C ARG A 103 14.13 -18.30 6.78
N GLY A 104 14.15 -17.22 6.02
CA GLY A 104 14.39 -15.87 6.51
C GLY A 104 13.23 -14.91 6.33
N GLU A 105 13.41 -13.75 6.92
CA GLU A 105 12.50 -12.62 6.83
C GLU A 105 13.22 -11.42 6.24
N ILE A 106 12.48 -10.54 5.60
CA ILE A 106 12.97 -9.29 5.06
C ILE A 106 11.86 -8.25 5.10
N ALA A 107 12.22 -7.00 5.33
CA ALA A 107 11.33 -5.88 5.18
C ALA A 107 11.79 -4.96 4.06
N TYR A 108 10.85 -4.54 3.22
CA TYR A 108 11.05 -3.51 2.21
C TYR A 108 10.37 -2.23 2.68
N ARG A 109 11.06 -1.12 2.57
CA ARG A 109 10.50 0.21 2.82
C ARG A 109 10.16 0.86 1.49
N ILE A 110 8.91 1.31 1.37
CA ILE A 110 8.40 2.01 0.20
C ILE A 110 7.85 3.35 0.65
N ASN A 111 8.45 4.41 0.11
CA ASN A 111 7.98 5.76 0.32
C ASN A 111 7.44 6.29 -1.00
N TYR A 112 6.24 6.86 -1.00
CA TYR A 112 5.76 7.59 -2.16
C TYR A 112 4.93 8.80 -1.76
N ARG A 113 4.80 9.74 -2.69
CA ARG A 113 3.92 10.89 -2.56
C ARG A 113 3.00 10.98 -3.76
N GLN A 114 1.72 11.13 -3.46
CA GLN A 114 0.65 11.38 -4.40
C GLN A 114 0.18 12.81 -4.26
N LYS A 115 0.01 13.52 -5.37
CA LYS A 115 -0.68 14.81 -5.40
C LYS A 115 -2.18 14.57 -5.23
N CYS A 116 -2.79 15.16 -4.20
CA CYS A 116 -4.23 15.05 -4.01
C CYS A 116 -4.98 15.83 -5.09
N LYS A 117 -5.99 15.18 -5.67
CA LYS A 117 -6.95 15.77 -6.59
C LYS A 117 -8.33 15.69 -5.95
N SER A 118 -9.08 16.79 -5.96
CA SER A 118 -10.46 16.81 -5.44
C SER A 118 -10.59 16.44 -3.95
N ASN A 119 -9.61 16.79 -3.11
CA ASN A 119 -9.63 16.55 -1.67
C ASN A 119 -9.92 15.08 -1.30
N GLN A 120 -9.35 14.16 -2.06
CA GLN A 120 -9.46 12.73 -1.83
C GLN A 120 -8.07 12.09 -1.85
N ALA A 121 -7.87 11.11 -0.98
CA ALA A 121 -6.68 10.27 -0.96
C ALA A 121 -7.07 8.80 -0.86
N LYS A 122 -6.28 7.93 -1.47
CA LYS A 122 -6.50 6.49 -1.43
C LYS A 122 -5.19 5.74 -1.35
N TYR A 123 -5.18 4.68 -0.55
CA TYR A 123 -4.13 3.67 -0.51
C TYR A 123 -4.73 2.28 -0.69
N ILE A 124 -4.14 1.46 -1.57
CA ILE A 124 -4.67 0.13 -1.90
C ILE A 124 -4.08 -0.90 -0.93
N ILE A 125 -4.84 -1.30 0.08
CA ILE A 125 -4.45 -2.36 1.04
C ILE A 125 -5.06 -3.71 0.70
N THR A 126 -6.08 -3.76 -0.15
CA THR A 126 -6.79 -5.01 -0.51
C THR A 126 -5.93 -5.98 -1.34
N THR A 127 -4.74 -5.57 -1.80
CA THR A 127 -3.76 -6.47 -2.44
C THR A 127 -3.35 -7.64 -1.55
N THR A 128 -3.47 -7.50 -0.23
CA THR A 128 -3.24 -8.58 0.75
C THR A 128 -4.10 -9.80 0.47
N GLN A 129 -5.30 -9.63 -0.07
CA GLN A 129 -6.19 -10.74 -0.45
C GLN A 129 -5.56 -11.70 -1.46
N GLN A 130 -4.66 -11.22 -2.33
CA GLN A 130 -3.95 -12.04 -3.31
C GLN A 130 -2.99 -13.05 -2.66
N TRP A 131 -2.59 -12.80 -1.41
CA TRP A 131 -1.73 -13.70 -0.64
C TRP A 131 -2.52 -14.80 0.09
N ASN A 132 -3.86 -14.74 0.08
CA ASN A 132 -4.78 -15.69 0.74
C ASN A 132 -4.47 -15.92 2.22
N LYS A 133 -3.83 -14.97 2.89
CA LYS A 133 -3.50 -15.01 4.31
C LYS A 133 -3.71 -13.62 4.90
N PRO A 134 -4.35 -13.53 6.07
CA PRO A 134 -4.45 -12.27 6.80
C PRO A 134 -3.06 -11.84 7.29
N PHE A 135 -2.88 -10.53 7.51
CA PHE A 135 -1.74 -10.03 8.26
C PHE A 135 -1.77 -10.56 9.69
N GLU A 136 -0.62 -11.04 10.18
CA GLU A 136 -0.44 -11.32 11.60
C GLU A 136 -0.56 -10.02 12.42
N LEU A 137 0.02 -8.93 11.87
CA LEU A 137 -0.05 -7.58 12.43
C LEU A 137 -0.06 -6.54 11.30
N ALA A 138 -0.93 -5.55 11.43
CA ALA A 138 -0.95 -4.36 10.60
C ALA A 138 -1.11 -3.12 11.49
N ASN A 139 -0.14 -2.20 11.41
CA ASN A 139 -0.16 -0.94 12.13
C ASN A 139 -0.26 0.20 11.13
N TYR A 140 -1.22 1.09 11.33
CA TYR A 140 -1.36 2.28 10.49
C TYR A 140 -1.39 3.52 11.35
N SER A 141 -0.83 4.60 10.82
CA SER A 141 -0.98 5.94 11.36
C SER A 141 -1.35 6.92 10.26
N LEU A 142 -2.20 7.88 10.56
CA LEU A 142 -2.48 9.04 9.70
C LEU A 142 -2.21 10.29 10.50
N THR A 143 -1.35 11.15 9.97
CA THR A 143 -1.02 12.45 10.55
C THR A 143 -1.38 13.55 9.57
N PHE A 144 -2.10 14.58 10.05
CA PHE A 144 -2.51 15.72 9.25
C PHE A 144 -2.63 17.00 10.11
N PRO A 145 -2.45 18.22 9.53
CA PRO A 145 -2.55 19.47 10.26
C PRO A 145 -4.00 19.79 10.66
N GLU A 146 -4.18 20.63 11.67
CA GLU A 146 -5.50 21.10 12.15
C GLU A 146 -6.29 21.90 11.10
N SER A 147 -5.62 22.39 10.04
CA SER A 147 -6.29 23.03 8.90
C SER A 147 -7.09 22.05 8.02
N ILE A 148 -6.94 20.73 8.22
CA ILE A 148 -7.68 19.70 7.50
C ILE A 148 -8.74 19.08 8.39
N ILE A 149 -9.94 18.92 7.82
CA ILE A 149 -11.05 18.18 8.42
C ILE A 149 -11.24 16.90 7.64
N ILE A 150 -11.26 15.75 8.30
CA ILE A 150 -11.60 14.47 7.66
C ILE A 150 -13.13 14.38 7.60
N ASP A 151 -13.67 14.44 6.38
CA ASP A 151 -15.11 14.34 6.12
C ASP A 151 -15.57 12.87 6.15
N SER A 152 -14.75 11.97 5.57
CA SER A 152 -14.98 10.53 5.64
C SER A 152 -13.67 9.73 5.62
N ILE A 153 -13.68 8.56 6.24
CA ILE A 153 -12.57 7.60 6.22
C ILE A 153 -13.12 6.17 6.17
N SER A 154 -12.59 5.35 5.29
CA SER A 154 -13.11 4.00 5.01
C SER A 154 -12.94 3.01 6.15
N ILE A 155 -11.93 3.20 7.00
CA ILE A 155 -11.63 2.33 8.14
C ILE A 155 -11.58 3.18 9.40
N THR A 156 -12.48 2.94 10.34
CA THR A 156 -12.53 3.67 11.61
C THR A 156 -11.23 3.48 12.40
N PRO A 157 -10.59 4.57 12.89
CA PRO A 157 -9.39 4.47 13.72
C PRO A 157 -9.69 3.87 15.11
N ASP A 158 -8.70 3.22 15.70
CA ASP A 158 -8.78 2.71 17.07
C ASP A 158 -8.50 3.79 18.09
N SER A 159 -7.71 4.79 17.72
CA SER A 159 -7.33 5.90 18.59
C SER A 159 -7.15 7.18 17.80
N VAL A 160 -7.55 8.29 18.39
CA VAL A 160 -7.46 9.63 17.81
C VAL A 160 -6.95 10.58 18.90
N PHE A 161 -5.94 11.37 18.58
CA PHE A 161 -5.44 12.41 19.47
C PHE A 161 -4.80 13.57 18.70
N ASN A 162 -4.59 14.69 19.40
CA ASN A 162 -3.93 15.87 18.86
C ASN A 162 -2.59 16.04 19.57
N LEU A 163 -1.56 16.32 18.79
CA LEU A 163 -0.22 16.60 19.29
C LEU A 163 0.48 17.60 18.36
N GLU A 164 1.09 18.65 18.93
CA GLU A 164 1.87 19.65 18.20
C GLU A 164 1.16 20.27 16.98
N GLY A 165 -0.13 20.61 17.12
CA GLY A 165 -0.93 21.21 16.06
C GLY A 165 -1.30 20.25 14.92
N LYS A 166 -1.28 18.96 15.18
CA LYS A 166 -1.63 17.91 14.22
C LYS A 166 -2.59 16.91 14.84
N HIS A 167 -3.47 16.36 14.02
CA HIS A 167 -4.28 15.21 14.33
C HIS A 167 -3.52 13.93 14.03
N HIS A 168 -3.68 12.94 14.89
CA HIS A 168 -3.10 11.60 14.76
C HIS A 168 -4.20 10.56 14.91
N TYR A 169 -4.37 9.74 13.88
CA TYR A 169 -5.27 8.61 13.86
C TYR A 169 -4.44 7.34 13.81
N LEU A 170 -4.74 6.35 14.65
CA LEU A 170 -3.99 5.10 14.75
C LEU A 170 -4.90 3.89 14.57
N TRP A 171 -4.34 2.87 13.93
CA TRP A 171 -4.94 1.55 13.78
C TRP A 171 -3.94 0.48 14.17
N MET A 172 -4.39 -0.50 14.95
CA MET A 172 -3.64 -1.72 15.24
C MET A 172 -4.55 -2.91 14.96
N ARG A 173 -4.22 -3.72 14.00
CA ARG A 173 -5.01 -4.87 13.57
C ARG A 173 -4.20 -6.14 13.67
N LYS A 174 -4.77 -7.19 14.29
CA LYS A 174 -4.21 -8.54 14.34
C LYS A 174 -5.10 -9.49 13.57
N ASN A 175 -4.50 -10.46 12.89
CA ASN A 175 -5.22 -11.42 12.05
C ASN A 175 -6.16 -10.70 11.05
N PHE A 176 -5.61 -9.71 10.37
CA PHE A 176 -6.39 -8.75 9.59
C PHE A 176 -6.33 -9.01 8.10
N MET A 177 -7.50 -9.22 7.50
CA MET A 177 -7.68 -9.25 6.04
C MET A 177 -8.45 -7.99 5.62
N PRO A 178 -7.80 -7.02 4.96
CA PRO A 178 -8.48 -5.82 4.49
C PRO A 178 -9.57 -6.15 3.46
N MET A 179 -10.80 -5.71 3.70
CA MET A 179 -11.92 -5.91 2.79
C MET A 179 -12.21 -4.69 1.91
N VAL A 180 -11.73 -3.53 2.33
CA VAL A 180 -11.83 -2.25 1.61
C VAL A 180 -10.48 -1.56 1.60
N ASP A 181 -10.24 -0.73 0.60
CA ASP A 181 -9.04 0.09 0.55
C ASP A 181 -9.12 1.25 1.56
N PHE A 182 -7.98 1.80 1.90
CA PHE A 182 -7.89 2.97 2.76
C PHE A 182 -8.21 4.23 1.94
N GLU A 183 -9.38 4.81 2.14
CA GLU A 183 -9.86 6.00 1.44
C GLU A 183 -10.18 7.12 2.44
N ILE A 184 -9.84 8.33 2.06
CA ILE A 184 -10.06 9.55 2.83
C ILE A 184 -10.72 10.58 1.93
N GLU A 185 -11.77 11.23 2.43
CA GLU A 185 -12.28 12.49 1.90
C GLU A 185 -12.04 13.57 2.96
N PHE A 186 -11.61 14.73 2.54
CA PHE A 186 -11.24 15.80 3.46
C PHE A 186 -11.59 17.18 2.90
N SER A 187 -11.73 18.13 3.80
CA SER A 187 -11.91 19.55 3.48
C SER A 187 -10.89 20.42 4.25
N ASN A 188 -10.70 21.63 3.80
CA ASN A 188 -9.84 22.60 4.49
C ASN A 188 -10.70 23.46 5.42
N ASN A 189 -10.26 23.58 6.65
CA ASN A 189 -10.81 24.53 7.59
C ASN A 189 -10.49 25.96 7.08
N LYS A 190 -11.52 26.74 6.81
CA LYS A 190 -11.39 28.12 6.29
C LYS A 190 -11.02 29.08 7.40
#